data_0f58fbbc6cf929594fa5fa1be309dd0a
#
_entry.id   0f58fbbc6cf929594fa5fa1be309dd0a
#
_cell.length_a   1.000
_cell.length_b   1.000
_cell.length_c   1.000
_cell.angle_alpha   90.00
_cell.angle_beta   90.00
_cell.angle_gamma   90.00
#
_symmetry.space_group_name_H-M   'P 1'
#
loop_
_entity.id
_entity.type
_entity.pdbx_description
1 polymer ?
#
loop_
_entity_poly.entity_id
_entity_poly.type
_entity_poly.pdbx_seq_one_letter_code
_entity_poly.pdbx_strand_id
1 'polypeptide(L)'
;MATAHIPVIMLTAKAEEEDLLKSTRIGVDDYIMKPFNPEILKAKVENLIHLREQLKRIYTKTLMLKHTEERPDDEEAADPFMQQVIGIVEANLTNPDFSAKSLASLLNLSQPTLYRKMKQQSNLSIIEVIRSIRISKAASLIMQKKYSVQEVAEMVGYNDITTFRKHFTKQFGVSPSRYNAL
;
A
#
# COMPACT_ATOMS: atom_id res chain seq x y z
N MET A 1 4.36 14.58 -4.61
CA MET A 1 4.04 14.87 -3.19
C MET A 1 3.82 13.56 -2.45
N ALA A 2 4.62 13.26 -1.43
CA ALA A 2 4.67 11.96 -0.75
C ALA A 2 3.72 11.83 0.46
N THR A 3 2.69 12.66 0.58
CA THR A 3 1.89 12.82 1.82
C THR A 3 0.45 12.29 1.75
N ALA A 4 0.01 11.75 0.60
CA ALA A 4 -1.37 11.25 0.43
C ALA A 4 -1.72 10.06 1.35
N HIS A 5 -0.72 9.41 1.95
CA HIS A 5 -0.87 8.29 2.88
C HIS A 5 -0.88 8.73 4.36
N ILE A 6 -0.71 10.02 4.64
CA ILE A 6 -0.72 10.55 6.02
C ILE A 6 -2.18 10.85 6.39
N PRO A 7 -2.69 10.33 7.54
CA PRO A 7 -4.00 10.71 8.04
C PRO A 7 -4.06 12.21 8.31
N VAL A 8 -5.16 12.84 7.93
CA VAL A 8 -5.37 14.27 8.12
C VAL A 8 -6.61 14.46 8.98
N ILE A 9 -6.42 15.06 10.15
CA ILE A 9 -7.51 15.51 11.02
C ILE A 9 -7.60 17.04 10.93
N MET A 10 -8.75 17.55 10.61
CA MET A 10 -9.00 18.98 10.55
C MET A 10 -9.52 19.49 11.91
N LEU A 11 -8.87 20.53 12.43
CA LEU A 11 -9.32 21.23 13.65
C LEU A 11 -10.07 22.49 13.22
N THR A 12 -11.40 22.55 13.42
CA THR A 12 -12.25 23.65 12.96
C THR A 12 -12.91 24.39 14.13
N ALA A 13 -13.10 25.72 13.98
CA ALA A 13 -13.87 26.53 14.92
C ALA A 13 -15.36 26.60 14.54
N LYS A 14 -15.76 26.20 13.33
CA LYS A 14 -17.12 26.21 12.81
C LYS A 14 -17.50 24.85 12.25
N ALA A 15 -18.72 24.41 12.53
CA ALA A 15 -19.33 23.22 11.96
C ALA A 15 -20.50 23.64 11.04
N GLU A 16 -20.23 24.40 9.99
CA GLU A 16 -21.24 24.58 8.95
C GLU A 16 -21.24 23.35 8.05
N GLU A 17 -22.41 22.82 7.72
CA GLU A 17 -22.56 21.59 6.89
C GLU A 17 -21.83 21.71 5.54
N GLU A 18 -21.79 22.92 4.96
CA GLU A 18 -21.08 23.16 3.70
C GLU A 18 -19.55 23.01 3.83
N ASP A 19 -18.96 23.39 4.95
CA ASP A 19 -17.51 23.26 5.19
C ASP A 19 -17.13 21.80 5.50
N LEU A 20 -18.03 21.05 6.13
CA LEU A 20 -17.95 19.61 6.32
C LEU A 20 -17.96 18.85 4.97
N LEU A 21 -18.90 19.19 4.09
CA LEU A 21 -19.00 18.62 2.75
C LEU A 21 -17.76 18.95 1.89
N LYS A 22 -17.24 20.18 1.98
CA LYS A 22 -16.00 20.58 1.30
C LYS A 22 -14.79 19.84 1.81
N SER A 23 -14.64 19.68 3.12
CA SER A 23 -13.51 18.96 3.73
C SER A 23 -13.52 17.46 3.41
N THR A 24 -14.71 16.83 3.36
CA THR A 24 -14.86 15.43 2.92
C THR A 24 -14.44 15.26 1.45
N ARG A 25 -14.74 16.22 0.59
CA ARG A 25 -14.31 16.22 -0.82
C ARG A 25 -12.80 16.42 -1.00
N ILE A 26 -12.13 17.09 -0.06
CA ILE A 26 -10.67 17.33 -0.08
C ILE A 26 -9.90 16.10 0.44
N GLY A 27 -10.59 15.12 1.05
CA GLY A 27 -9.99 13.88 1.53
C GLY A 27 -9.40 13.99 2.94
N VAL A 28 -10.02 14.78 3.81
CA VAL A 28 -9.77 14.79 5.25
C VAL A 28 -10.34 13.51 5.85
N ASP A 29 -9.56 12.82 6.69
CA ASP A 29 -9.96 11.54 7.29
C ASP A 29 -10.92 11.73 8.48
N ASP A 30 -10.78 12.85 9.23
CA ASP A 30 -11.66 13.19 10.36
C ASP A 30 -11.58 14.69 10.68
N TYR A 31 -12.49 15.18 11.51
CA TYR A 31 -12.49 16.57 11.99
C TYR A 31 -12.80 16.64 13.49
N ILE A 32 -12.35 17.70 14.14
CA ILE A 32 -12.61 18.00 15.55
C ILE A 32 -12.93 19.48 15.70
N MET A 33 -14.02 19.77 16.39
CA MET A 33 -14.43 21.15 16.70
C MET A 33 -13.63 21.72 17.85
N LYS A 34 -13.23 22.99 17.71
CA LYS A 34 -12.67 23.78 18.81
C LYS A 34 -13.82 24.42 19.62
N PRO A 35 -13.75 24.45 20.98
CA PRO A 35 -12.71 23.84 21.82
C PRO A 35 -12.84 22.32 21.90
N PHE A 36 -11.70 21.59 21.91
CA PHE A 36 -11.70 20.12 21.95
C PHE A 36 -10.96 19.60 23.19
N ASN A 37 -11.35 18.39 23.61
CA ASN A 37 -10.63 17.66 24.64
C ASN A 37 -9.41 16.97 24.02
N PRO A 38 -8.16 17.20 24.56
CA PRO A 38 -6.94 16.55 24.06
C PRO A 38 -7.02 15.02 24.04
N GLU A 39 -7.71 14.39 24.99
CA GLU A 39 -7.88 12.92 25.03
C GLU A 39 -8.72 12.42 23.85
N ILE A 40 -9.73 13.18 23.42
CA ILE A 40 -10.53 12.84 22.22
C ILE A 40 -9.67 12.94 20.96
N LEU A 41 -8.84 13.99 20.86
CA LEU A 41 -7.91 14.12 19.73
C LEU A 41 -6.94 12.93 19.69
N LYS A 42 -6.35 12.59 20.84
CA LYS A 42 -5.42 11.46 20.96
C LYS A 42 -6.09 10.14 20.54
N ALA A 43 -7.26 9.84 21.07
CA ALA A 43 -8.02 8.63 20.74
C ALA A 43 -8.34 8.54 19.23
N LYS A 44 -8.74 9.66 18.59
CA LYS A 44 -9.01 9.70 17.14
C LYS A 44 -7.74 9.46 16.32
N VAL A 45 -6.60 10.05 16.71
CA VAL A 45 -5.30 9.80 16.06
C VAL A 45 -4.91 8.33 16.17
N GLU A 46 -4.98 7.75 17.37
CA GLU A 46 -4.65 6.33 17.61
C GLU A 46 -5.55 5.40 16.79
N ASN A 47 -6.87 5.66 16.76
CA ASN A 47 -7.82 4.89 15.96
C ASN A 47 -7.52 4.95 14.46
N LEU A 48 -7.21 6.12 13.91
CA LEU A 48 -6.87 6.27 12.49
C LEU A 48 -5.57 5.54 12.13
N ILE A 49 -4.57 5.60 13.00
CA ILE A 49 -3.31 4.87 12.82
C ILE A 49 -3.57 3.37 12.88
N HIS A 50 -4.31 2.90 13.90
CA HIS A 50 -4.62 1.48 14.09
C HIS A 50 -5.43 0.90 12.92
N LEU A 51 -6.48 1.61 12.46
CA LEU A 51 -7.28 1.20 11.31
C LEU A 51 -6.42 1.06 10.04
N ARG A 52 -5.49 1.99 9.80
CA ARG A 52 -4.56 1.91 8.68
C ARG A 52 -3.60 0.74 8.78
N GLU A 53 -3.12 0.42 9.97
CA GLU A 53 -2.26 -0.74 10.18
C GLU A 53 -3.02 -2.05 9.94
N GLN A 54 -4.27 -2.15 10.38
CA GLN A 54 -5.12 -3.32 10.12
C GLN A 54 -5.37 -3.49 8.61
N LEU A 55 -5.80 -2.44 7.92
CA LEU A 55 -6.02 -2.47 6.47
C LEU A 55 -4.73 -2.83 5.72
N LYS A 56 -3.60 -2.28 6.14
CA LYS A 56 -2.28 -2.62 5.58
C LYS A 56 -1.97 -4.11 5.73
N ARG A 57 -2.27 -4.72 6.89
CA ARG A 57 -2.08 -6.16 7.14
C ARG A 57 -3.00 -7.00 6.25
N ILE A 58 -4.27 -6.63 6.11
CA ILE A 58 -5.24 -7.32 5.26
C ILE A 58 -4.78 -7.29 3.80
N TYR A 59 -4.45 -6.10 3.26
CA TYR A 59 -3.96 -5.97 1.88
C TYR A 59 -2.65 -6.72 1.63
N THR A 60 -1.70 -6.65 2.56
CA THR A 60 -0.45 -7.41 2.46
C THR A 60 -0.73 -8.90 2.45
N LYS A 61 -1.62 -9.40 3.32
CA LYS A 61 -2.04 -10.81 3.36
C LYS A 61 -2.74 -11.22 2.07
N THR A 62 -3.65 -10.41 1.53
CA THR A 62 -4.36 -10.67 0.27
C THR A 62 -3.40 -10.72 -0.92
N LEU A 63 -2.42 -9.80 -0.97
CA LEU A 63 -1.37 -9.82 -2.00
C LEU A 63 -0.45 -11.05 -1.88
N MET A 64 -0.19 -11.52 -0.64
CA MET A 64 0.60 -12.73 -0.40
C MET A 64 -0.16 -13.99 -0.82
N LEU A 65 -1.45 -14.10 -0.48
CA LEU A 65 -2.28 -15.28 -0.78
C LEU A 65 -2.54 -15.47 -2.28
N LYS A 66 -2.57 -14.41 -3.08
CA LYS A 66 -2.72 -14.53 -4.56
C LYS A 66 -1.52 -15.19 -5.25
N HIS A 67 -0.39 -15.31 -4.58
CA HIS A 67 0.82 -15.97 -5.11
C HIS A 67 1.06 -17.38 -4.53
N THR A 68 0.27 -17.82 -3.57
CA THR A 68 0.19 -19.22 -3.14
C THR A 68 -1.09 -19.81 -3.72
N GLU A 69 -1.00 -20.97 -4.39
CA GLU A 69 -2.09 -21.61 -5.16
C GLU A 69 -3.30 -22.09 -4.31
N GLU A 70 -3.37 -21.73 -3.05
CA GLU A 70 -4.50 -22.03 -2.17
C GLU A 70 -5.45 -20.82 -2.11
N ARG A 71 -6.52 -20.88 -2.90
CA ARG A 71 -7.70 -20.03 -2.77
C ARG A 71 -8.53 -20.47 -1.56
N PRO A 72 -8.76 -19.60 -0.56
CA PRO A 72 -9.95 -19.76 0.27
C PRO A 72 -11.18 -19.30 -0.55
N ASP A 73 -12.27 -20.05 -0.47
CA ASP A 73 -13.54 -19.81 -1.18
C ASP A 73 -14.33 -18.55 -0.75
N ASP A 74 -13.72 -17.62 -0.06
CA ASP A 74 -14.32 -16.33 0.27
C ASP A 74 -13.92 -15.30 -0.80
N GLU A 75 -14.63 -15.31 -1.92
CA GLU A 75 -14.64 -14.24 -2.92
C GLU A 75 -15.34 -12.98 -2.35
N GLU A 76 -14.71 -12.27 -1.45
CA GLU A 76 -14.91 -10.83 -1.40
C GLU A 76 -14.28 -10.27 -2.70
N ALA A 77 -15.12 -9.90 -3.65
CA ALA A 77 -14.76 -9.48 -4.99
C ALA A 77 -13.69 -8.38 -4.91
N ALA A 78 -12.44 -8.76 -5.19
CA ALA A 78 -11.32 -7.82 -5.19
C ALA A 78 -11.66 -6.68 -6.16
N ASP A 79 -11.61 -5.44 -5.66
CA ASP A 79 -11.94 -4.25 -6.43
C ASP A 79 -11.27 -4.29 -7.82
N PRO A 80 -12.05 -4.15 -8.92
CA PRO A 80 -11.53 -4.23 -10.29
C PRO A 80 -10.38 -3.25 -10.54
N PHE A 81 -10.41 -2.07 -9.88
CA PHE A 81 -9.33 -1.10 -10.00
C PHE A 81 -8.02 -1.61 -9.37
N MET A 82 -8.09 -2.24 -8.20
CA MET A 82 -6.91 -2.83 -7.56
C MET A 82 -6.36 -4.02 -8.35
N GLN A 83 -7.22 -4.83 -8.94
CA GLN A 83 -6.78 -5.92 -9.84
C GLN A 83 -6.02 -5.35 -11.05
N GLN A 84 -6.52 -4.27 -11.66
CA GLN A 84 -5.85 -3.59 -12.76
C GLN A 84 -4.49 -3.01 -12.33
N VAL A 85 -4.42 -2.37 -11.16
CA VAL A 85 -3.16 -1.86 -10.58
C VAL A 85 -2.16 -2.99 -10.39
N ILE A 86 -2.57 -4.11 -9.79
CA ILE A 86 -1.71 -5.28 -9.57
C ILE A 86 -1.18 -5.81 -10.90
N GLY A 87 -2.05 -6.03 -11.89
CA GLY A 87 -1.64 -6.55 -13.20
C GLY A 87 -0.63 -5.65 -13.91
N ILE A 88 -0.81 -4.32 -13.85
CA ILE A 88 0.13 -3.37 -14.45
C ILE A 88 1.48 -3.41 -13.72
N VAL A 89 1.49 -3.46 -12.39
CA VAL A 89 2.74 -3.55 -11.61
C VAL A 89 3.46 -4.86 -11.89
N GLU A 90 2.74 -5.98 -11.96
CA GLU A 90 3.30 -7.29 -12.29
C GLU A 90 3.92 -7.34 -13.69
N ALA A 91 3.28 -6.72 -14.68
CA ALA A 91 3.83 -6.61 -16.03
C ALA A 91 5.11 -5.74 -16.11
N ASN A 92 5.38 -4.92 -15.09
CA ASN A 92 6.50 -4.00 -15.03
C ASN A 92 7.46 -4.29 -13.85
N LEU A 93 7.46 -5.51 -13.30
CA LEU A 93 8.23 -5.87 -12.11
C LEU A 93 9.73 -5.63 -12.26
N THR A 94 10.29 -6.00 -13.42
CA THR A 94 11.73 -5.93 -13.70
C THR A 94 12.22 -4.50 -13.95
N ASN A 95 11.32 -3.56 -14.17
CA ASN A 95 11.71 -2.17 -14.41
C ASN A 95 11.93 -1.43 -13.07
N PRO A 96 13.19 -1.12 -12.67
CA PRO A 96 13.47 -0.45 -11.40
C PRO A 96 12.93 0.97 -11.34
N ASP A 97 12.78 1.63 -12.50
CA ASP A 97 12.30 3.02 -12.62
C ASP A 97 10.77 3.12 -12.68
N PHE A 98 10.07 1.97 -12.59
CA PHE A 98 8.60 1.97 -12.57
C PHE A 98 8.08 2.73 -11.33
N SER A 99 7.31 3.78 -11.59
CA SER A 99 6.92 4.78 -10.61
C SER A 99 5.41 5.01 -10.56
N ALA A 100 4.95 5.78 -9.58
CA ALA A 100 3.57 6.25 -9.53
C ALA A 100 3.15 7.04 -10.77
N LYS A 101 4.10 7.75 -11.41
CA LYS A 101 3.86 8.47 -12.68
C LYS A 101 3.61 7.50 -13.82
N SER A 102 4.43 6.46 -13.93
CA SER A 102 4.28 5.41 -14.95
C SER A 102 2.95 4.66 -14.77
N LEU A 103 2.61 4.31 -13.54
CA LEU A 103 1.35 3.64 -13.22
C LEU A 103 0.14 4.53 -13.57
N ALA A 104 0.17 5.83 -13.24
CA ALA A 104 -0.90 6.76 -13.58
C ALA A 104 -1.11 6.85 -15.10
N SER A 105 -0.02 6.95 -15.86
CA SER A 105 -0.05 7.00 -17.32
C SER A 105 -0.68 5.74 -17.93
N LEU A 106 -0.30 4.55 -17.45
CA LEU A 106 -0.84 3.27 -17.93
C LEU A 106 -2.32 3.06 -17.57
N LEU A 107 -2.77 3.67 -16.47
CA LEU A 107 -4.18 3.67 -16.08
C LEU A 107 -5.00 4.79 -16.76
N ASN A 108 -4.39 5.61 -17.61
CA ASN A 108 -5.01 6.81 -18.20
C ASN A 108 -5.58 7.77 -17.15
N LEU A 109 -4.88 7.90 -16.01
CA LEU A 109 -5.26 8.77 -14.90
C LEU A 109 -4.22 9.87 -14.68
N SER A 110 -4.68 11.02 -14.17
CA SER A 110 -3.75 12.01 -13.60
C SER A 110 -3.18 11.46 -12.28
N GLN A 111 -1.96 11.87 -11.91
CA GLN A 111 -1.39 11.46 -10.62
C GLN A 111 -2.30 11.81 -9.43
N PRO A 112 -2.88 13.02 -9.30
CA PRO A 112 -3.80 13.33 -8.22
C PRO A 112 -5.01 12.40 -8.17
N THR A 113 -5.56 12.03 -9.33
CA THR A 113 -6.70 11.09 -9.42
C THR A 113 -6.30 9.69 -8.97
N LEU A 114 -5.12 9.21 -9.37
CA LEU A 114 -4.58 7.93 -8.93
C LEU A 114 -4.39 7.92 -7.40
N TYR A 115 -3.76 8.96 -6.83
CA TYR A 115 -3.57 9.06 -5.38
C TYR A 115 -4.89 9.03 -4.62
N ARG A 116 -5.90 9.77 -5.09
CA ARG A 116 -7.24 9.78 -4.47
C ARG A 116 -7.90 8.40 -4.51
N LYS A 117 -7.91 7.73 -5.67
CA LYS A 117 -8.46 6.38 -5.81
C LYS A 117 -7.74 5.37 -4.92
N MET A 118 -6.40 5.39 -4.92
CA MET A 118 -5.61 4.52 -4.06
C MET A 118 -5.90 4.73 -2.58
N LYS A 119 -6.05 5.98 -2.14
CA LYS A 119 -6.40 6.30 -0.75
C LYS A 119 -7.78 5.74 -0.37
N GLN A 120 -8.74 5.80 -1.26
CA GLN A 120 -10.10 5.26 -1.02
C GLN A 120 -10.09 3.73 -0.93
N GLN A 121 -9.24 3.06 -1.71
CA GLN A 121 -9.25 1.60 -1.85
C GLN A 121 -8.34 0.86 -0.88
N SER A 122 -7.16 1.39 -0.57
CA SER A 122 -6.14 0.60 0.12
C SER A 122 -5.50 1.27 1.32
N ASN A 123 -5.72 2.55 1.56
CA ASN A 123 -4.97 3.37 2.54
C ASN A 123 -3.43 3.25 2.45
N LEU A 124 -2.91 2.56 1.41
CA LEU A 124 -1.49 2.45 1.11
C LEU A 124 -1.07 3.54 0.13
N SER A 125 0.15 4.02 0.26
CA SER A 125 0.74 4.82 -0.79
C SER A 125 1.02 3.95 -2.03
N ILE A 126 1.00 4.54 -3.21
CA ILE A 126 1.30 3.85 -4.48
C ILE A 126 2.67 3.17 -4.41
N ILE A 127 3.66 3.82 -3.80
CA ILE A 127 5.00 3.28 -3.61
C ILE A 127 4.97 2.03 -2.72
N GLU A 128 4.16 2.04 -1.67
CA GLU A 128 4.00 0.87 -0.80
C GLU A 128 3.32 -0.29 -1.51
N VAL A 129 2.31 -0.01 -2.36
CA VAL A 129 1.65 -1.04 -3.17
C VAL A 129 2.62 -1.66 -4.17
N ILE A 130 3.36 -0.86 -4.95
CA ILE A 130 4.37 -1.36 -5.89
C ILE A 130 5.42 -2.22 -5.14
N ARG A 131 5.91 -1.73 -4.00
CA ARG A 131 6.87 -2.44 -3.16
C ARG A 131 6.30 -3.77 -2.67
N SER A 132 5.08 -3.77 -2.14
CA SER A 132 4.46 -4.97 -1.60
C SER A 132 4.30 -6.05 -2.68
N ILE A 133 3.87 -5.69 -3.87
CA ILE A 133 3.73 -6.62 -5.01
C ILE A 133 5.10 -7.19 -5.40
N ARG A 134 6.14 -6.35 -5.53
CA ARG A 134 7.50 -6.79 -5.83
C ARG A 134 8.04 -7.78 -4.81
N ILE A 135 7.89 -7.46 -3.52
CA ILE A 135 8.38 -8.30 -2.43
C ILE A 135 7.56 -9.60 -2.31
N SER A 136 6.26 -9.59 -2.55
CA SER A 136 5.43 -10.81 -2.61
C SER A 136 5.87 -11.73 -3.76
N LYS A 137 6.13 -11.16 -4.95
CA LYS A 137 6.65 -11.93 -6.08
C LYS A 137 8.04 -12.51 -5.79
N ALA A 138 8.89 -11.73 -5.11
CA ALA A 138 10.21 -12.22 -4.68
C ALA A 138 10.10 -13.43 -3.75
N ALA A 139 9.16 -13.43 -2.80
CA ALA A 139 8.93 -14.57 -1.92
C ALA A 139 8.57 -15.84 -2.70
N SER A 140 7.67 -15.73 -3.70
CA SER A 140 7.32 -16.84 -4.58
C SER A 140 8.52 -17.37 -5.38
N LEU A 141 9.40 -16.49 -5.87
CA LEU A 141 10.62 -16.88 -6.60
C LEU A 141 11.64 -17.55 -5.68
N ILE A 142 11.81 -17.06 -4.45
CA ILE A 142 12.69 -17.64 -3.44
C ILE A 142 12.25 -19.07 -3.10
N MET A 143 10.94 -19.29 -2.91
CA MET A 143 10.40 -20.61 -2.60
C MET A 143 10.61 -21.64 -3.72
N GLN A 144 10.79 -21.21 -4.97
CA GLN A 144 11.14 -22.11 -6.07
C GLN A 144 12.56 -22.69 -5.97
N LYS A 145 13.43 -22.10 -5.14
CA LYS A 145 14.83 -22.53 -4.90
C LYS A 145 15.69 -22.60 -6.17
N LYS A 146 15.28 -21.89 -7.25
CA LYS A 146 15.96 -21.91 -8.56
C LYS A 146 16.95 -20.76 -8.74
N TYR A 147 16.78 -19.67 -7.97
CA TYR A 147 17.47 -18.42 -8.14
C TYR A 147 18.17 -18.01 -6.85
N SER A 148 19.31 -17.38 -6.97
CA SER A 148 19.96 -16.71 -5.82
C SER A 148 19.15 -15.50 -5.36
N VAL A 149 19.36 -15.08 -4.12
CA VAL A 149 18.69 -13.89 -3.57
C VAL A 149 19.01 -12.63 -4.38
N GLN A 150 20.21 -12.56 -4.97
CA GLN A 150 20.64 -11.47 -5.83
C GLN A 150 19.82 -11.44 -7.14
N GLU A 151 19.72 -12.57 -7.82
CA GLU A 151 18.94 -12.70 -9.06
C GLU A 151 17.47 -12.38 -8.81
N VAL A 152 16.89 -12.86 -7.70
CA VAL A 152 15.51 -12.56 -7.34
C VAL A 152 15.32 -11.06 -7.14
N ALA A 153 16.24 -10.36 -6.46
CA ALA A 153 16.15 -8.92 -6.27
C ALA A 153 16.11 -8.17 -7.62
N GLU A 154 16.97 -8.55 -8.55
CA GLU A 154 17.02 -7.97 -9.90
C GLU A 154 15.73 -8.28 -10.69
N MET A 155 15.24 -9.52 -10.64
CA MET A 155 14.01 -9.95 -11.32
C MET A 155 12.76 -9.19 -10.84
N VAL A 156 12.76 -8.68 -9.60
CA VAL A 156 11.66 -7.88 -9.07
C VAL A 156 11.97 -6.38 -9.05
N GLY A 157 12.97 -5.94 -9.82
CA GLY A 157 13.26 -4.52 -10.08
C GLY A 157 13.97 -3.81 -8.94
N TYR A 158 14.85 -4.48 -8.20
CA TYR A 158 15.74 -3.86 -7.22
C TYR A 158 17.16 -3.80 -7.75
N ASN A 159 17.72 -2.60 -7.83
CA ASN A 159 19.13 -2.37 -8.19
C ASN A 159 20.06 -2.47 -6.98
N ASP A 160 19.54 -2.40 -5.75
CA ASP A 160 20.29 -2.49 -4.51
C ASP A 160 19.78 -3.62 -3.63
N ILE A 161 20.63 -4.61 -3.40
CA ILE A 161 20.34 -5.78 -2.58
C ILE A 161 20.08 -5.45 -1.11
N THR A 162 20.70 -4.39 -0.59
CA THR A 162 20.54 -3.97 0.81
C THR A 162 19.13 -3.45 1.03
N THR A 163 18.66 -2.60 0.12
CA THR A 163 17.28 -2.08 0.11
C THR A 163 16.27 -3.22 -0.07
N PHE A 164 16.52 -4.17 -0.97
CA PHE A 164 15.71 -5.36 -1.14
C PHE A 164 15.57 -6.15 0.16
N ARG A 165 16.68 -6.52 0.79
CA ARG A 165 16.70 -7.27 2.07
C ARG A 165 15.93 -6.55 3.17
N LYS A 166 16.12 -5.23 3.30
CA LYS A 166 15.39 -4.40 4.26
C LYS A 166 13.87 -4.44 4.04
N HIS A 167 13.43 -4.29 2.79
CA HIS A 167 12.00 -4.33 2.46
C HIS A 167 11.41 -5.72 2.64
N PHE A 168 12.13 -6.77 2.25
CA PHE A 168 11.71 -8.15 2.41
C PHE A 168 11.55 -8.50 3.90
N THR A 169 12.56 -8.21 4.73
CA THR A 169 12.51 -8.45 6.17
C THR A 169 11.38 -7.66 6.83
N LYS A 170 11.14 -6.41 6.39
CA LYS A 170 10.03 -5.61 6.91
C LYS A 170 8.66 -6.25 6.61
N GLN A 171 8.49 -6.91 5.47
CA GLN A 171 7.21 -7.50 5.06
C GLN A 171 7.00 -8.90 5.65
N PHE A 172 8.03 -9.73 5.68
CA PHE A 172 7.94 -11.13 6.10
C PHE A 172 8.49 -11.44 7.49
N GLY A 173 9.13 -10.47 8.16
CA GLY A 173 9.73 -10.66 9.48
C GLY A 173 11.06 -11.41 9.49
N VAL A 174 11.46 -12.02 8.37
CA VAL A 174 12.70 -12.79 8.23
C VAL A 174 13.47 -12.36 6.98
N SER A 175 14.78 -12.61 6.97
CA SER A 175 15.60 -12.30 5.79
C SER A 175 15.27 -13.22 4.60
N PRO A 176 15.52 -12.79 3.35
CA PRO A 176 15.29 -13.62 2.16
C PRO A 176 16.00 -14.98 2.22
N SER A 177 17.25 -15.01 2.70
CA SER A 177 18.03 -16.24 2.82
C SER A 177 17.43 -17.21 3.86
N ARG A 178 16.86 -16.67 4.96
CA ARG A 178 16.20 -17.49 5.97
C ARG A 178 14.83 -17.97 5.50
N TYR A 179 14.13 -17.18 4.72
CA TYR A 179 12.84 -17.54 4.10
C TYR A 179 12.99 -18.71 3.12
N ASN A 180 14.11 -18.79 2.41
CA ASN A 180 14.45 -19.90 1.52
C ASN A 180 14.72 -21.24 2.26
N ALA A 181 15.03 -21.17 3.55
CA ALA A 181 15.34 -22.33 4.39
C ALA A 181 14.11 -22.91 5.10
N LEU A 182 12.97 -22.22 5.02
CA LEU A 182 11.66 -22.72 5.48
C LEU A 182 11.07 -23.66 4.45
#